data_63234a8a927f5f1435d1a7ea58324742
#
_entry.id   63234a8a927f5f1435d1a7ea58324742
#
_cell.length_a   1.000
_cell.length_b   1.000
_cell.length_c   1.000
_cell.angle_alpha   90.00
_cell.angle_beta   90.00
_cell.angle_gamma   90.00
#
_symmetry.space_group_name_H-M   'P 1'
#
loop_
_entity.id
_entity.type
_entity.pdbx_description
1 polymer ?
#
loop_
_entity_poly.entity_id
_entity_poly.type
_entity_poly.pdbx_seq_one_letter_code
_entity_poly.pdbx_strand_id
1 'polypeptide(L)'
;MRNTPIRNKREPFFNDVPPGVLAVGSLLVIIEILLQILGLEWRSAAFLLFAFFPIEFNTPYKELFFGQNFTMFVSYSLLHGNFFHMIVNVAILFALGKQIEEQVGSINFILIFVSTAIAGAVAYQILASGNPSPMVGASGGVFGFFGFLKGIELFFRIKNRLTILPFLNLVFGLVVLHIILVLLHPTIIPFQIGWHGHLGGFTFGIILAGVITK
;
A
#
# COMPACT_ATOMS: atom_id res chain seq x y z
N MET A 1 -35.96 -32.72 22.59
CA MET A 1 -35.28 -31.94 21.55
C MET A 1 -35.46 -30.44 21.87
N ARG A 2 -34.43 -29.75 22.31
CA ARG A 2 -34.49 -28.32 22.62
C ARG A 2 -34.14 -27.55 21.34
N ASN A 3 -35.13 -26.86 20.76
CA ASN A 3 -34.90 -25.91 19.67
C ASN A 3 -34.13 -24.71 20.22
N THR A 4 -32.83 -24.66 19.99
CA THR A 4 -32.08 -23.42 20.14
C THR A 4 -32.44 -22.49 19.01
N PRO A 5 -32.93 -21.27 19.31
CA PRO A 5 -33.22 -20.29 18.26
C PRO A 5 -31.91 -19.87 17.58
N ILE A 6 -31.84 -20.02 16.26
CA ILE A 6 -30.79 -19.47 15.43
C ILE A 6 -30.87 -17.95 15.57
N ARG A 7 -29.97 -17.39 16.36
CA ARG A 7 -29.87 -15.94 16.57
C ARG A 7 -29.19 -15.33 15.35
N ASN A 8 -30.02 -14.97 14.36
CA ASN A 8 -29.58 -14.19 13.18
C ASN A 8 -29.30 -12.74 13.63
N LYS A 9 -28.23 -12.53 14.38
CA LYS A 9 -27.68 -11.21 14.62
C LYS A 9 -26.95 -10.81 13.35
N ARG A 10 -27.53 -9.90 12.56
CA ARG A 10 -26.76 -9.10 11.60
C ARG A 10 -25.82 -8.25 12.45
N GLU A 11 -24.61 -8.73 12.61
CA GLU A 11 -23.55 -7.94 13.23
C GLU A 11 -23.31 -6.70 12.31
N PRO A 12 -23.16 -5.50 12.86
CA PRO A 12 -22.82 -4.34 12.07
C PRO A 12 -21.52 -4.59 11.30
N PHE A 13 -21.47 -4.17 10.03
CA PHE A 13 -20.31 -4.38 9.14
C PHE A 13 -18.97 -4.01 9.79
N PHE A 14 -18.96 -2.98 10.64
CA PHE A 14 -17.76 -2.52 11.33
C PHE A 14 -17.30 -3.42 12.49
N ASN A 15 -18.16 -4.28 13.04
CA ASN A 15 -17.75 -5.22 14.09
C ASN A 15 -16.91 -6.39 13.55
N ASP A 16 -16.92 -6.59 12.23
CA ASP A 16 -16.16 -7.64 11.55
C ASP A 16 -14.83 -7.13 10.97
N VAL A 17 -14.54 -5.82 11.07
CA VAL A 17 -13.30 -5.25 10.56
C VAL A 17 -12.24 -5.25 11.66
N PRO A 18 -11.10 -5.89 11.46
CA PRO A 18 -10.01 -5.91 12.44
C PRO A 18 -9.50 -4.52 12.77
N PRO A 19 -9.07 -4.28 14.03
CA PRO A 19 -8.75 -2.93 14.53
C PRO A 19 -7.59 -2.25 13.81
N GLY A 20 -6.57 -2.99 13.34
CA GLY A 20 -5.47 -2.42 12.58
C GLY A 20 -5.89 -1.95 11.19
N VAL A 21 -6.72 -2.76 10.50
CA VAL A 21 -7.32 -2.36 9.22
C VAL A 21 -8.16 -1.09 9.39
N LEU A 22 -9.00 -1.07 10.42
CA LEU A 22 -9.83 0.10 10.71
C LEU A 22 -8.98 1.32 11.05
N ALA A 23 -7.93 1.17 11.85
CA ALA A 23 -7.06 2.27 12.23
C ALA A 23 -6.33 2.88 11.03
N VAL A 24 -5.66 2.05 10.22
CA VAL A 24 -4.94 2.53 9.03
C VAL A 24 -5.92 3.12 8.01
N GLY A 25 -7.00 2.42 7.69
CA GLY A 25 -8.00 2.91 6.72
C GLY A 25 -8.64 4.22 7.15
N SER A 26 -9.03 4.34 8.43
CA SER A 26 -9.60 5.59 8.98
C SER A 26 -8.59 6.74 8.95
N LEU A 27 -7.32 6.47 9.25
CA LEU A 27 -6.27 7.49 9.19
C LEU A 27 -6.13 8.05 7.77
N LEU A 28 -6.09 7.20 6.74
CA LEU A 28 -6.01 7.61 5.35
C LEU A 28 -7.22 8.46 4.94
N VAL A 29 -8.42 8.03 5.32
CA VAL A 29 -9.67 8.75 5.02
C VAL A 29 -9.70 10.12 5.70
N ILE A 30 -9.35 10.18 7.00
CA ILE A 30 -9.34 11.44 7.77
C ILE A 30 -8.36 12.44 7.16
N ILE A 31 -7.12 12.00 6.84
CA ILE A 31 -6.12 12.89 6.23
C ILE A 31 -6.64 13.44 4.90
N GLU A 32 -7.18 12.59 4.04
CA GLU A 32 -7.69 13.03 2.72
C GLU A 32 -8.88 13.99 2.87
N ILE A 33 -9.84 13.71 3.76
CA ILE A 33 -10.97 14.60 4.03
C ILE A 33 -10.48 15.97 4.55
N LEU A 34 -9.53 15.97 5.48
CA LEU A 34 -8.96 17.22 5.99
C LEU A 34 -8.31 18.04 4.89
N LEU A 35 -7.52 17.40 4.00
CA LEU A 35 -6.87 18.09 2.88
C LEU A 35 -7.88 18.58 1.83
N GLN A 36 -9.03 17.90 1.66
CA GLN A 36 -10.12 18.38 0.82
C GLN A 36 -10.79 19.63 1.41
N ILE A 37 -11.05 19.64 2.72
CA ILE A 37 -11.68 20.77 3.40
C ILE A 37 -10.75 21.99 3.46
N LEU A 38 -9.46 21.77 3.78
CA LEU A 38 -8.47 22.85 3.92
C LEU A 38 -8.06 23.46 2.58
N GLY A 39 -8.23 22.72 1.48
CA GLY A 39 -8.00 23.22 0.13
C GLY A 39 -6.57 23.05 -0.39
N LEU A 40 -6.34 23.61 -1.59
CA LEU A 40 -5.15 23.36 -2.41
C LEU A 40 -3.84 23.81 -1.75
N GLU A 41 -3.84 24.91 -1.04
CA GLU A 41 -2.64 25.43 -0.36
C GLU A 41 -2.13 24.46 0.70
N TRP A 42 -3.02 23.95 1.55
CA TRP A 42 -2.68 22.97 2.58
C TRP A 42 -2.27 21.62 1.99
N ARG A 43 -2.90 21.20 0.89
CA ARG A 43 -2.50 19.99 0.18
C ARG A 43 -1.09 20.14 -0.39
N SER A 44 -0.77 21.29 -1.01
CA SER A 44 0.57 21.57 -1.53
C SER A 44 1.62 21.59 -0.42
N ALA A 45 1.30 22.23 0.72
CA ALA A 45 2.18 22.23 1.88
C ALA A 45 2.40 20.80 2.45
N ALA A 46 1.33 20.01 2.56
CA ALA A 46 1.43 18.61 3.01
C ALA A 46 2.30 17.77 2.05
N PHE A 47 2.20 17.99 0.75
CA PHE A 47 3.05 17.29 -0.22
C PHE A 47 4.52 17.71 -0.08
N LEU A 48 4.81 19.00 0.05
CA LEU A 48 6.19 19.48 0.27
C LEU A 48 6.82 18.89 1.54
N LEU A 49 6.03 18.70 2.59
CA LEU A 49 6.52 18.22 3.88
C LEU A 49 6.61 16.69 3.98
N PHE A 50 5.68 15.95 3.35
CA PHE A 50 5.47 14.54 3.65
C PHE A 50 5.47 13.61 2.44
N ALA A 51 5.43 14.13 1.18
CA ALA A 51 5.59 13.28 0.00
C ALA A 51 7.02 12.74 -0.09
N PHE A 52 7.20 11.63 -0.79
CA PHE A 52 8.53 11.11 -1.06
C PHE A 52 9.11 11.79 -2.31
N PHE A 53 10.24 12.46 -2.14
CA PHE A 53 11.04 13.02 -3.23
C PHE A 53 12.30 12.19 -3.41
N PRO A 54 12.62 11.71 -4.64
CA PRO A 54 13.87 11.01 -4.88
C PRO A 54 15.06 11.91 -4.51
N ILE A 55 15.97 11.40 -3.71
CA ILE A 55 17.17 12.11 -3.31
C ILE A 55 18.17 12.00 -4.46
N GLU A 56 18.47 13.11 -5.10
CA GLU A 56 19.56 13.16 -6.08
C GLU A 56 20.90 13.31 -5.36
N PHE A 57 21.78 12.33 -5.52
CA PHE A 57 23.09 12.32 -4.84
C PHE A 57 23.98 13.50 -5.22
N ASN A 58 23.71 14.17 -6.35
CA ASN A 58 24.52 15.28 -6.86
C ASN A 58 23.93 16.67 -6.56
N THR A 59 22.69 16.75 -6.10
CA THR A 59 22.04 18.00 -5.68
C THR A 59 21.61 17.85 -4.23
N PRO A 60 22.15 18.66 -3.30
CA PRO A 60 21.76 18.57 -1.89
C PRO A 60 20.26 18.95 -1.79
N TYR A 61 19.40 17.96 -1.53
CA TYR A 61 18.01 18.21 -1.15
C TYR A 61 18.02 18.96 0.18
N LYS A 62 17.55 20.20 0.16
CA LYS A 62 17.45 21.00 1.38
C LYS A 62 16.23 20.55 2.16
N GLU A 63 16.44 19.85 3.26
CA GLU A 63 15.36 19.51 4.19
C GLU A 63 14.64 20.76 4.68
N LEU A 64 13.31 20.72 4.71
CA LEU A 64 12.47 21.77 5.27
C LEU A 64 12.39 21.68 6.81
N PHE A 65 12.62 20.47 7.34
CA PHE A 65 12.74 20.21 8.77
C PHE A 65 13.71 19.04 9.00
N PHE A 66 14.32 19.00 10.19
CA PHE A 66 15.28 17.95 10.55
C PHE A 66 14.64 16.54 10.47
N GLY A 67 15.25 15.65 9.70
CA GLY A 67 14.81 14.25 9.55
C GLY A 67 13.78 14.03 8.45
N GLN A 68 13.42 15.04 7.62
CA GLN A 68 12.51 14.87 6.50
C GLN A 68 12.95 13.74 5.57
N ASN A 69 14.23 13.64 5.26
CA ASN A 69 14.79 12.61 4.40
C ASN A 69 14.59 11.17 4.91
N PHE A 70 14.29 10.99 6.20
CA PHE A 70 13.93 9.69 6.77
C PHE A 70 12.42 9.51 6.87
N THR A 71 11.71 10.53 7.34
CA THR A 71 10.26 10.43 7.57
C THR A 71 9.48 10.26 6.27
N MET A 72 9.95 10.83 5.15
CA MET A 72 9.29 10.73 3.85
C MET A 72 9.19 9.29 3.33
N PHE A 73 10.06 8.35 3.78
CA PHE A 73 9.94 6.93 3.40
C PHE A 73 8.67 6.26 3.93
N VAL A 74 8.02 6.85 4.92
CA VAL A 74 6.76 6.37 5.50
C VAL A 74 5.62 7.34 5.25
N SER A 75 5.82 8.63 5.48
CA SER A 75 4.76 9.64 5.48
C SER A 75 4.06 9.80 4.12
N TYR A 76 4.76 9.57 3.01
CA TYR A 76 4.19 9.61 1.68
C TYR A 76 2.99 8.67 1.51
N SER A 77 3.03 7.53 2.21
CA SER A 77 1.98 6.51 2.15
C SER A 77 0.66 6.94 2.80
N LEU A 78 0.68 8.02 3.57
CA LEU A 78 -0.50 8.59 4.21
C LEU A 78 -1.21 9.64 3.33
N LEU A 79 -0.54 10.16 2.31
CA LEU A 79 -1.06 11.18 1.41
C LEU A 79 -1.59 10.55 0.12
N HIS A 80 -2.57 11.22 -0.51
CA HIS A 80 -3.09 10.79 -1.80
C HIS A 80 -3.21 11.97 -2.76
N GLY A 81 -3.00 11.70 -4.07
CA GLY A 81 -3.10 12.70 -5.11
C GLY A 81 -4.49 13.32 -5.25
N ASN A 82 -5.52 12.52 -4.98
CA ASN A 82 -6.92 12.93 -4.96
C ASN A 82 -7.79 11.91 -4.21
N PHE A 83 -9.05 12.28 -4.01
CA PHE A 83 -10.04 11.46 -3.29
C PHE A 83 -10.27 10.08 -3.91
N PHE A 84 -10.31 9.98 -5.24
CA PHE A 84 -10.50 8.69 -5.92
C PHE A 84 -9.30 7.75 -5.69
N HIS A 85 -8.08 8.28 -5.74
CA HIS A 85 -6.87 7.53 -5.43
C HIS A 85 -6.91 6.95 -4.00
N MET A 86 -7.35 7.76 -3.03
CA MET A 86 -7.54 7.30 -1.64
C MET A 86 -8.58 6.20 -1.54
N ILE A 87 -9.76 6.35 -2.17
CA ILE A 87 -10.83 5.34 -2.12
C ILE A 87 -10.33 3.98 -2.64
N VAL A 88 -9.62 3.96 -3.77
CA VAL A 88 -9.10 2.71 -4.35
C VAL A 88 -8.13 2.04 -3.38
N ASN A 89 -7.20 2.80 -2.78
CA ASN A 89 -6.25 2.26 -1.80
C ASN A 89 -6.95 1.70 -0.56
N VAL A 90 -7.89 2.45 0.00
CA VAL A 90 -8.65 2.03 1.20
C VAL A 90 -9.50 0.79 0.90
N ALA A 91 -10.17 0.74 -0.25
CA ALA A 91 -10.98 -0.42 -0.64
C ALA A 91 -10.12 -1.70 -0.72
N ILE A 92 -8.94 -1.63 -1.36
CA ILE A 92 -8.04 -2.78 -1.47
C ILE A 92 -7.42 -3.12 -0.10
N LEU A 93 -7.07 -2.11 0.70
CA LEU A 93 -6.58 -2.30 2.07
C LEU A 93 -7.59 -3.07 2.92
N PHE A 94 -8.88 -2.72 2.86
CA PHE A 94 -9.93 -3.44 3.59
C PHE A 94 -10.13 -4.86 3.04
N ALA A 95 -10.10 -5.03 1.72
CA ALA A 95 -10.28 -6.34 1.08
C ALA A 95 -9.17 -7.35 1.45
N LEU A 96 -7.92 -6.91 1.49
CA LEU A 96 -6.77 -7.76 1.81
C LEU A 96 -6.42 -7.77 3.30
N GLY A 97 -6.60 -6.62 3.94
CA GLY A 97 -6.14 -6.38 5.30
C GLY A 97 -6.82 -7.26 6.33
N LYS A 98 -8.12 -7.53 6.19
CA LYS A 98 -8.84 -8.44 7.09
C LYS A 98 -8.16 -9.81 7.14
N GLN A 99 -7.93 -10.41 5.98
CA GLN A 99 -7.29 -11.73 5.90
C GLN A 99 -5.88 -11.75 6.51
N ILE A 100 -5.12 -10.67 6.33
CA ILE A 100 -3.75 -10.57 6.85
C ILE A 100 -3.79 -10.40 8.37
N GLU A 101 -4.57 -9.43 8.87
CA GLU A 101 -4.61 -9.14 10.30
C GLU A 101 -5.13 -10.30 11.13
N GLU A 102 -6.12 -11.04 10.60
CA GLU A 102 -6.61 -12.29 11.24
C GLU A 102 -5.53 -13.37 11.36
N GLN A 103 -4.56 -13.38 10.44
CA GLN A 103 -3.46 -14.36 10.46
C GLN A 103 -2.29 -13.94 11.34
N VAL A 104 -1.94 -12.65 11.34
CA VAL A 104 -0.68 -12.17 11.95
C VAL A 104 -0.89 -11.26 13.16
N GLY A 105 -2.11 -10.80 13.41
CA GLY A 105 -2.46 -9.81 14.44
C GLY A 105 -2.16 -8.37 14.03
N SER A 106 -2.75 -7.41 14.78
CA SER A 106 -2.75 -5.97 14.42
C SER A 106 -1.36 -5.35 14.34
N ILE A 107 -0.47 -5.72 15.26
CA ILE A 107 0.90 -5.16 15.28
C ILE A 107 1.67 -5.59 14.03
N ASN A 108 1.66 -6.88 13.71
CA ASN A 108 2.36 -7.37 12.52
C ASN A 108 1.72 -6.86 11.23
N PHE A 109 0.40 -6.70 11.19
CA PHE A 109 -0.29 -6.05 10.07
C PHE A 109 0.26 -4.64 9.80
N ILE A 110 0.37 -3.80 10.86
CA ILE A 110 0.92 -2.45 10.74
C ILE A 110 2.41 -2.51 10.32
N LEU A 111 3.20 -3.41 10.90
CA LEU A 111 4.61 -3.57 10.55
C LEU A 111 4.79 -4.00 9.09
N ILE A 112 3.95 -4.90 8.58
CA ILE A 112 3.95 -5.29 7.16
C ILE A 112 3.59 -4.09 6.29
N PHE A 113 2.55 -3.31 6.64
CA PHE A 113 2.18 -2.11 5.89
C PHE A 113 3.34 -1.11 5.82
N VAL A 114 3.91 -0.74 6.96
CA VAL A 114 4.98 0.26 7.04
C VAL A 114 6.25 -0.22 6.33
N SER A 115 6.68 -1.46 6.56
CA SER A 115 7.91 -1.99 5.95
C SER A 115 7.79 -2.13 4.43
N THR A 116 6.63 -2.53 3.92
CA THR A 116 6.38 -2.63 2.48
C THR A 116 6.21 -1.25 1.84
N ALA A 117 5.66 -0.26 2.54
CA ALA A 117 5.68 1.13 2.11
C ALA A 117 7.12 1.66 2.00
N ILE A 118 7.97 1.43 3.01
CA ILE A 118 9.41 1.79 2.95
C ILE A 118 10.08 1.13 1.74
N ALA A 119 9.85 -0.17 1.52
CA ALA A 119 10.41 -0.87 0.36
C ALA A 119 9.91 -0.28 -0.97
N GLY A 120 8.67 0.18 -1.02
CA GLY A 120 8.12 0.93 -2.15
C GLY A 120 8.88 2.22 -2.41
N ALA A 121 9.16 3.00 -1.36
CA ALA A 121 9.94 4.24 -1.47
C ALA A 121 11.40 3.96 -1.90
N VAL A 122 12.02 2.91 -1.37
CA VAL A 122 13.37 2.49 -1.78
C VAL A 122 13.40 2.09 -3.26
N ALA A 123 12.42 1.33 -3.72
CA ALA A 123 12.32 0.97 -5.14
C ALA A 123 12.11 2.21 -6.02
N TYR A 124 11.28 3.16 -5.59
CA TYR A 124 11.11 4.44 -6.29
C TYR A 124 12.41 5.22 -6.33
N GLN A 125 13.16 5.31 -5.23
CA GLN A 125 14.48 5.95 -5.16
C GLN A 125 15.46 5.38 -6.19
N ILE A 126 15.47 4.05 -6.36
CA ILE A 126 16.44 3.36 -7.23
C ILE A 126 16.03 3.41 -8.70
N LEU A 127 14.74 3.21 -8.98
CA LEU A 127 14.25 2.98 -10.34
C LEU A 127 13.71 4.24 -11.03
N ALA A 128 13.31 5.25 -10.25
CA ALA A 128 12.79 6.51 -10.78
C ALA A 128 13.84 7.64 -10.82
N SER A 129 15.13 7.30 -10.79
CA SER A 129 16.24 8.27 -10.84
C SER A 129 16.08 9.19 -12.05
N GLY A 130 16.20 10.50 -11.82
CA GLY A 130 15.98 11.53 -12.85
C GLY A 130 14.51 11.96 -13.03
N ASN A 131 13.55 11.38 -12.27
CA ASN A 131 12.17 11.85 -12.24
C ASN A 131 11.94 12.71 -10.99
N PRO A 132 11.76 14.03 -11.09
CA PRO A 132 11.57 14.92 -9.94
C PRO A 132 10.16 14.84 -9.34
N SER A 133 9.27 14.03 -9.88
CA SER A 133 7.89 13.96 -9.41
C SER A 133 7.79 13.37 -8.00
N PRO A 134 7.07 14.01 -7.08
CA PRO A 134 6.86 13.45 -5.76
C PRO A 134 5.96 12.21 -5.83
N MET A 135 6.29 11.17 -5.04
CA MET A 135 5.43 10.01 -4.88
C MET A 135 4.56 10.15 -3.64
N VAL A 136 3.27 9.85 -3.79
CA VAL A 136 2.28 9.79 -2.71
C VAL A 136 1.36 8.58 -2.91
N GLY A 137 0.83 8.04 -1.83
CA GLY A 137 -0.18 6.97 -1.84
C GLY A 137 0.18 5.77 -0.97
N ALA A 138 -0.85 5.16 -0.37
CA ALA A 138 -0.73 3.94 0.42
C ALA A 138 -0.38 2.69 -0.43
N SER A 139 -0.35 2.84 -1.75
CA SER A 139 -0.29 1.72 -2.69
C SER A 139 0.96 0.85 -2.56
N GLY A 140 2.11 1.40 -2.15
CA GLY A 140 3.30 0.60 -1.81
C GLY A 140 3.02 -0.43 -0.72
N GLY A 141 2.37 0.00 0.38
CA GLY A 141 1.91 -0.88 1.47
C GLY A 141 0.83 -1.86 1.02
N VAL A 142 -0.15 -1.40 0.25
CA VAL A 142 -1.25 -2.24 -0.28
C VAL A 142 -0.74 -3.32 -1.24
N PHE A 143 0.18 -2.99 -2.14
CA PHE A 143 0.85 -3.99 -2.99
C PHE A 143 1.73 -4.93 -2.16
N GLY A 144 2.30 -4.43 -1.05
CA GLY A 144 2.98 -5.25 -0.05
C GLY A 144 2.09 -6.31 0.57
N PHE A 145 0.86 -5.97 0.93
CA PHE A 145 -0.14 -6.93 1.40
C PHE A 145 -0.46 -7.98 0.35
N PHE A 146 -0.62 -7.56 -0.89
CA PHE A 146 -0.87 -8.48 -1.98
C PHE A 146 0.32 -9.42 -2.20
N GLY A 147 1.55 -8.89 -2.18
CA GLY A 147 2.79 -9.67 -2.23
C GLY A 147 2.92 -10.66 -1.07
N PHE A 148 2.54 -10.24 0.15
CA PHE A 148 2.57 -11.09 1.34
C PHE A 148 1.63 -12.30 1.21
N LEU A 149 0.36 -12.07 0.86
CA LEU A 149 -0.60 -13.16 0.68
C LEU A 149 -0.19 -14.12 -0.44
N LYS A 150 0.28 -13.57 -1.56
CA LYS A 150 0.74 -14.39 -2.70
C LYS A 150 2.08 -15.06 -2.45
N GLY A 151 2.91 -14.48 -1.60
CA GLY A 151 4.13 -15.10 -1.09
C GLY A 151 3.83 -16.33 -0.24
N ILE A 152 2.86 -16.26 0.68
CA ILE A 152 2.41 -17.43 1.47
C ILE A 152 1.96 -18.56 0.52
N GLU A 153 1.12 -18.24 -0.47
CA GLU A 153 0.67 -19.23 -1.46
C GLU A 153 1.85 -19.82 -2.25
N LEU A 154 2.77 -18.97 -2.70
CA LEU A 154 3.97 -19.39 -3.46
C LEU A 154 4.82 -20.36 -2.66
N PHE A 155 5.18 -20.03 -1.41
CA PHE A 155 6.01 -20.89 -0.57
C PHE A 155 5.31 -22.20 -0.22
N PHE A 156 4.00 -22.16 0.04
CA PHE A 156 3.20 -23.39 0.21
C PHE A 156 3.28 -24.30 -1.02
N ARG A 157 3.13 -23.73 -2.24
CA ARG A 157 3.23 -24.48 -3.49
C ARG A 157 4.61 -25.09 -3.71
N ILE A 158 5.66 -24.31 -3.46
CA ILE A 158 7.06 -24.78 -3.59
C ILE A 158 7.31 -25.95 -2.60
N LYS A 159 6.94 -25.77 -1.32
CA LYS A 159 7.12 -26.78 -0.29
C LYS A 159 6.42 -28.10 -0.61
N ASN A 160 5.24 -28.03 -1.22
CA ASN A 160 4.44 -29.19 -1.59
C ASN A 160 4.67 -29.67 -3.04
N ARG A 161 5.69 -29.16 -3.72
CA ARG A 161 6.04 -29.48 -5.12
C ARG A 161 4.88 -29.28 -6.12
N LEU A 162 4.01 -28.31 -5.83
CA LEU A 162 2.90 -27.93 -6.73
C LEU A 162 3.39 -26.95 -7.80
N THR A 163 2.66 -26.88 -8.91
CA THR A 163 2.98 -25.91 -9.96
C THR A 163 2.87 -24.47 -9.46
N ILE A 164 3.85 -23.62 -9.80
CA ILE A 164 3.86 -22.18 -9.51
C ILE A 164 3.22 -21.36 -10.64
N LEU A 165 2.68 -22.02 -11.67
CA LEU A 165 2.09 -21.34 -12.83
C LEU A 165 1.00 -20.31 -12.44
N PRO A 166 0.10 -20.56 -11.44
CA PRO A 166 -0.86 -19.55 -11.02
C PRO A 166 -0.21 -18.26 -10.50
N PHE A 167 0.93 -18.37 -9.79
CA PHE A 167 1.69 -17.21 -9.34
C PHE A 167 2.32 -16.46 -10.51
N LEU A 168 2.91 -17.16 -11.48
CA LEU A 168 3.50 -16.54 -12.67
C LEU A 168 2.44 -15.84 -13.53
N ASN A 169 1.27 -16.46 -13.72
CA ASN A 169 0.15 -15.86 -14.44
C ASN A 169 -0.35 -14.58 -13.75
N LEU A 170 -0.39 -14.57 -12.41
CA LEU A 170 -0.73 -13.37 -11.64
C LEU A 170 0.29 -12.26 -11.88
N VAL A 171 1.59 -12.55 -11.75
CA VAL A 171 2.65 -11.56 -11.96
C VAL A 171 2.56 -11.01 -13.39
N PHE A 172 2.38 -11.87 -14.38
CA PHE A 172 2.17 -11.45 -15.76
C PHE A 172 0.96 -10.52 -15.90
N GLY A 173 -0.19 -10.89 -15.31
CA GLY A 173 -1.40 -10.06 -15.31
C GLY A 173 -1.19 -8.70 -14.67
N LEU A 174 -0.44 -8.63 -13.55
CA LEU A 174 -0.08 -7.36 -12.90
C LEU A 174 0.80 -6.49 -13.78
N VAL A 175 1.79 -7.07 -14.46
CA VAL A 175 2.65 -6.33 -15.39
C VAL A 175 1.81 -5.74 -16.53
N VAL A 176 0.97 -6.56 -17.16
CA VAL A 176 0.07 -6.12 -18.24
C VAL A 176 -0.87 -5.01 -17.74
N LEU A 177 -1.46 -5.18 -16.55
CA LEU A 177 -2.32 -4.15 -15.95
C LEU A 177 -1.55 -2.83 -15.76
N HIS A 178 -0.32 -2.86 -15.21
CA HIS A 178 0.48 -1.64 -15.03
C HIS A 178 0.82 -0.96 -16.35
N ILE A 179 1.15 -1.72 -17.38
CA ILE A 179 1.38 -1.18 -18.73
C ILE A 179 0.12 -0.47 -19.25
N ILE A 180 -1.04 -1.11 -19.13
CA ILE A 180 -2.31 -0.52 -19.54
C ILE A 180 -2.59 0.77 -18.77
N LEU A 181 -2.43 0.75 -17.44
CA LEU A 181 -2.68 1.92 -16.59
C LEU A 181 -1.74 3.08 -16.92
N VAL A 182 -0.46 2.81 -17.20
CA VAL A 182 0.52 3.83 -17.63
C VAL A 182 0.14 4.42 -19.00
N LEU A 183 -0.32 3.58 -19.94
CA LEU A 183 -0.76 4.04 -21.26
C LEU A 183 -2.06 4.86 -21.21
N LEU A 184 -2.93 4.58 -20.25
CA LEU A 184 -4.18 5.32 -20.05
C LEU A 184 -3.99 6.63 -19.26
N HIS A 185 -2.84 6.83 -18.65
CA HIS A 185 -2.49 8.10 -18.01
C HIS A 185 -1.90 9.09 -19.07
N PRO A 186 -2.26 10.38 -19.08
CA PRO A 186 -3.20 11.09 -18.19
C PRO A 186 -4.65 11.16 -18.71
N THR A 187 -4.99 10.47 -19.80
CA THR A 187 -6.27 10.65 -20.52
C THR A 187 -7.49 10.16 -19.72
N ILE A 188 -7.35 9.08 -18.98
CA ILE A 188 -8.44 8.45 -18.23
C ILE A 188 -8.16 8.43 -16.73
N ILE A 189 -6.89 8.27 -16.34
CA ILE A 189 -6.50 8.16 -14.93
C ILE A 189 -5.98 9.50 -14.44
N PRO A 190 -6.66 10.16 -13.46
CA PRO A 190 -6.32 11.51 -13.03
C PRO A 190 -5.16 11.59 -12.01
N PHE A 191 -4.35 10.54 -11.87
CA PHE A 191 -3.20 10.52 -10.97
C PHE A 191 -2.07 9.66 -11.53
N GLN A 192 -0.83 10.03 -11.23
CA GLN A 192 0.34 9.25 -11.62
C GLN A 192 0.39 7.91 -10.91
N ILE A 193 0.73 6.86 -11.67
CA ILE A 193 0.88 5.51 -11.13
C ILE A 193 2.35 5.27 -10.81
N GLY A 194 2.64 5.24 -9.53
CA GLY A 194 3.98 4.94 -9.01
C GLY A 194 4.30 3.44 -9.08
N TRP A 195 4.34 2.85 -10.28
CA TRP A 195 4.58 1.41 -10.47
C TRP A 195 5.86 0.89 -9.80
N HIS A 196 6.88 1.74 -9.68
CA HIS A 196 8.11 1.44 -8.94
C HIS A 196 7.82 1.12 -7.46
N GLY A 197 6.99 1.95 -6.81
CA GLY A 197 6.56 1.73 -5.44
C GLY A 197 5.72 0.46 -5.28
N HIS A 198 4.86 0.16 -6.26
CA HIS A 198 4.10 -1.10 -6.28
C HIS A 198 5.00 -2.32 -6.38
N LEU A 199 6.01 -2.27 -7.27
CA LEU A 199 6.98 -3.35 -7.44
C LEU A 199 7.79 -3.59 -6.15
N GLY A 200 8.29 -2.52 -5.52
CA GLY A 200 9.04 -2.60 -4.26
C GLY A 200 8.22 -3.19 -3.13
N GLY A 201 7.00 -2.67 -2.92
CA GLY A 201 6.08 -3.16 -1.91
C GLY A 201 5.73 -4.64 -2.13
N PHE A 202 5.32 -5.01 -3.33
CA PHE A 202 4.95 -6.38 -3.70
C PHE A 202 6.11 -7.37 -3.47
N THR A 203 7.31 -7.05 -3.95
CA THR A 203 8.49 -7.91 -3.81
C THR A 203 8.86 -8.10 -2.34
N PHE A 204 8.86 -7.02 -1.56
CA PHE A 204 9.17 -7.10 -0.14
C PHE A 204 8.10 -7.86 0.65
N GLY A 205 6.84 -7.73 0.27
CA GLY A 205 5.74 -8.53 0.83
C GLY A 205 5.96 -10.04 0.65
N ILE A 206 6.42 -10.48 -0.53
CA ILE A 206 6.80 -11.89 -0.77
C ILE A 206 7.94 -12.31 0.15
N ILE A 207 8.98 -11.47 0.31
CA ILE A 207 10.12 -11.76 1.19
C ILE A 207 9.64 -11.95 2.63
N LEU A 208 8.80 -11.05 3.14
CA LEU A 208 8.22 -11.15 4.48
C LEU A 208 7.42 -12.44 4.67
N ALA A 209 6.63 -12.84 3.69
CA ALA A 209 5.91 -14.11 3.73
C ALA A 209 6.86 -15.29 3.92
N GLY A 210 8.00 -15.31 3.22
CA GLY A 210 9.01 -16.36 3.36
C GLY A 210 9.70 -16.40 4.73
N VAL A 211 9.74 -15.28 5.45
CA VAL A 211 10.29 -15.22 6.82
C VAL A 211 9.28 -15.75 7.84
N ILE A 212 8.00 -15.40 7.67
CA ILE A 212 6.93 -15.74 8.64
C ILE A 212 6.43 -17.20 8.48
N THR A 213 6.54 -17.78 7.27
CA THR A 213 6.04 -19.15 6.99
C THR A 213 7.09 -20.25 7.19
N LYS A 214 8.27 -19.92 7.69
CA LYS A 214 9.28 -20.92 8.11
C LYS A 214 8.89 -21.58 9.41
#